data_ef22dbf0360f7619c60d4eb0cb982720
#
_entry.id   ef22dbf0360f7619c60d4eb0cb982720
#
_cell.length_a   1.000
_cell.length_b   1.000
_cell.length_c   1.000
_cell.angle_alpha   90.00
_cell.angle_beta   90.00
_cell.angle_gamma   90.00
#
_symmetry.space_group_name_H-M   'P 1'
#
loop_
_entity.id
_entity.type
_entity.pdbx_description
1 polymer ?
#
loop_
_entity_poly.entity_id
_entity_poly.type
_entity_poly.pdbx_seq_one_letter_code
_entity_poly.pdbx_strand_id
1 'polypeptide(L)'
;MHDEKIQRLYLAAKAVAVPQVISEQLCSGSVGAAVCTKQGRIFTGVCVDTDCSLGMCAERNALSTMITAGEFDIDMVIAVNKNGKVLPPCGACREFMGQFSHAND
;
A
#
# COMPACT_ATOMS: atom_id res chain seq x y z
N MET A 1 20.63 -4.18 -5.13
CA MET A 1 20.45 -3.29 -4.02
C MET A 1 19.20 -2.50 -4.13
N HIS A 2 19.24 -1.20 -4.53
CA HIS A 2 17.97 -0.50 -4.69
C HIS A 2 17.07 -1.17 -5.70
N ASP A 3 17.65 -1.66 -6.80
CA ASP A 3 16.85 -2.29 -7.86
C ASP A 3 16.20 -3.58 -7.36
N GLU A 4 16.91 -4.37 -6.58
CA GLU A 4 16.34 -5.59 -6.02
C GLU A 4 15.24 -5.28 -5.02
N LYS A 5 15.44 -4.26 -4.18
CA LYS A 5 14.44 -3.84 -3.20
C LYS A 5 13.18 -3.35 -3.91
N ILE A 6 13.34 -2.49 -4.91
CA ILE A 6 12.21 -1.97 -5.68
C ILE A 6 11.47 -3.10 -6.36
N GLN A 7 12.18 -4.04 -6.96
CA GLN A 7 11.57 -5.16 -7.65
C GLN A 7 10.80 -6.07 -6.68
N ARG A 8 11.38 -6.36 -5.53
CA ARG A 8 10.70 -7.17 -4.51
C ARG A 8 9.43 -6.48 -4.04
N LEU A 9 9.51 -5.18 -3.81
CA LEU A 9 8.37 -4.40 -3.35
C LEU A 9 7.29 -4.34 -4.44
N TYR A 10 7.70 -4.13 -5.69
CA TYR A 10 6.80 -4.11 -6.83
C TYR A 10 6.05 -5.45 -6.96
N LEU A 11 6.78 -6.56 -6.88
CA LEU A 11 6.17 -7.88 -7.00
C LEU A 11 5.20 -8.16 -5.85
N ALA A 12 5.54 -7.73 -4.63
CA ALA A 12 4.66 -7.88 -3.48
C ALA A 12 3.36 -7.10 -3.67
N ALA A 13 3.47 -5.86 -4.14
CA ALA A 13 2.30 -5.03 -4.40
C ALA A 13 1.43 -5.62 -5.52
N LYS A 14 2.06 -6.05 -6.60
CA LYS A 14 1.35 -6.62 -7.74
C LYS A 14 0.66 -7.93 -7.37
N ALA A 15 1.27 -8.72 -6.51
CA ALA A 15 0.71 -10.01 -6.11
C ALA A 15 -0.64 -9.86 -5.43
N VAL A 16 -0.87 -8.75 -4.71
CA VAL A 16 -2.14 -8.51 -4.04
C VAL A 16 -3.11 -7.66 -4.87
N ALA A 17 -2.66 -7.11 -5.99
CA ALA A 17 -3.48 -6.27 -6.86
C ALA A 17 -4.39 -7.13 -7.75
N VAL A 18 -5.26 -7.91 -7.11
CA VAL A 18 -6.21 -8.81 -7.76
C VAL A 18 -7.62 -8.32 -7.46
N PRO A 19 -8.35 -7.79 -8.45
CA PRO A 19 -9.69 -7.28 -8.21
C PRO A 19 -10.64 -8.36 -7.71
N GLN A 20 -11.43 -8.03 -6.69
CA GLN A 20 -12.44 -8.91 -6.13
C GLN A 20 -13.72 -8.14 -5.89
N VAL A 21 -14.84 -8.72 -6.29
CA VAL A 21 -16.17 -8.21 -5.93
C VAL A 21 -16.61 -9.00 -4.70
N ILE A 22 -16.67 -8.32 -3.57
CA ILE A 22 -17.01 -8.97 -2.30
C ILE A 22 -18.53 -8.95 -2.11
N SER A 23 -19.16 -7.81 -2.47
CA SER A 23 -20.63 -7.67 -2.44
C SER A 23 -21.03 -6.63 -3.47
N GLU A 24 -22.33 -6.34 -3.56
CA GLU A 24 -22.81 -5.32 -4.49
C GLU A 24 -22.24 -3.94 -4.20
N GLN A 25 -21.89 -3.66 -2.94
CA GLN A 25 -21.37 -2.36 -2.53
C GLN A 25 -19.88 -2.37 -2.20
N LEU A 26 -19.21 -3.53 -2.30
CA LEU A 26 -17.83 -3.64 -1.81
C LEU A 26 -16.96 -4.38 -2.81
N CYS A 27 -15.95 -3.69 -3.28
CA CYS A 27 -14.92 -4.26 -4.17
C CYS A 27 -13.54 -4.00 -3.56
N SER A 28 -12.58 -4.81 -3.94
CA SER A 28 -11.20 -4.63 -3.47
C SER A 28 -10.21 -5.06 -4.54
N GLY A 29 -8.96 -4.63 -4.40
CA GLY A 29 -7.85 -5.22 -5.13
C GLY A 29 -7.53 -4.61 -6.49
N SER A 30 -8.21 -3.55 -6.93
CA SER A 30 -7.83 -2.91 -8.19
C SER A 30 -6.46 -2.22 -8.09
N VAL A 31 -6.04 -1.90 -6.87
CA VAL A 31 -4.70 -1.38 -6.58
C VAL A 31 -4.15 -2.16 -5.39
N GLY A 32 -2.91 -2.59 -5.51
CA GLY A 32 -2.17 -3.20 -4.41
C GLY A 32 -1.01 -2.31 -4.02
N ALA A 33 -0.65 -2.30 -2.75
CA ALA A 33 0.48 -1.53 -2.27
C ALA A 33 1.36 -2.40 -1.39
N ALA A 34 2.63 -2.03 -1.33
CA ALA A 34 3.58 -2.67 -0.44
C ALA A 34 4.44 -1.60 0.21
N VAL A 35 4.71 -1.77 1.48
CA VAL A 35 5.62 -0.91 2.23
C VAL A 35 6.76 -1.77 2.76
N CYS A 36 7.98 -1.27 2.61
CA CYS A 36 9.17 -1.89 3.17
C CYS A 36 9.64 -1.04 4.34
N THR A 37 9.88 -1.67 5.48
CA THR A 37 10.41 -0.98 6.65
C THR A 37 11.94 -0.93 6.59
N LYS A 38 12.54 -0.06 7.39
CA LYS A 38 13.99 0.01 7.49
C LYS A 38 14.59 -1.25 8.06
N GLN A 39 13.78 -2.07 8.74
CA GLN A 39 14.19 -3.38 9.23
C GLN A 39 14.14 -4.47 8.14
N GLY A 40 13.64 -4.13 6.95
CA GLY A 40 13.59 -5.06 5.82
C GLY A 40 12.33 -5.88 5.70
N ARG A 41 11.31 -5.60 6.52
CA ARG A 41 10.04 -6.31 6.43
C ARG A 41 9.12 -5.65 5.42
N ILE A 42 8.32 -6.45 4.74
CA ILE A 42 7.38 -5.97 3.73
C ILE A 42 5.95 -6.27 4.20
N PHE A 43 5.11 -5.23 4.14
CA PHE A 43 3.68 -5.35 4.45
C PHE A 43 2.89 -4.91 3.23
N THR A 44 1.78 -5.57 2.96
CA THR A 44 0.96 -5.28 1.79
C THR A 44 -0.46 -4.90 2.19
N GLY A 45 -1.14 -4.24 1.27
CA GLY A 45 -2.54 -3.89 1.42
C GLY A 45 -3.17 -3.68 0.07
N VAL A 46 -4.49 -3.75 0.02
CA VAL A 46 -5.25 -3.52 -1.21
C VAL A 46 -6.22 -2.36 -0.98
N CYS A 47 -6.63 -1.72 -2.07
CA CYS A 47 -7.67 -0.72 -1.97
C CYS A 47 -9.01 -1.40 -1.68
N VAL A 48 -9.86 -0.70 -0.95
CA VAL A 48 -11.20 -1.14 -0.63
C VAL A 48 -12.15 -0.05 -1.12
N ASP A 49 -13.03 -0.39 -2.05
CA ASP A 49 -13.95 0.56 -2.66
C ASP A 49 -15.37 0.22 -2.24
N THR A 50 -16.09 1.21 -1.71
CA THR A 50 -17.47 1.07 -1.29
C THR A 50 -18.33 2.11 -1.99
N ASP A 51 -19.66 1.90 -1.99
CA ASP A 51 -20.60 2.87 -2.54
C ASP A 51 -20.68 4.14 -1.70
N CYS A 52 -20.26 4.06 -0.45
CA CYS A 52 -20.13 5.24 0.42
C CYS A 52 -18.65 5.62 0.50
N SER A 53 -18.34 6.70 1.21
CA SER A 53 -16.97 7.21 1.29
C SER A 53 -16.12 6.54 2.37
N LEU A 54 -16.44 5.30 2.73
CA LEU A 54 -15.69 4.55 3.74
C LEU A 54 -14.56 3.71 3.15
N GLY A 55 -14.30 3.83 1.85
CA GLY A 55 -13.22 3.09 1.20
C GLY A 55 -11.84 3.46 1.73
N MET A 56 -10.88 2.61 1.45
CA MET A 56 -9.51 2.79 1.91
C MET A 56 -8.54 2.60 0.74
N CYS A 57 -7.55 3.49 0.64
CA CYS A 57 -6.49 3.36 -0.35
C CYS A 57 -5.56 2.21 0.00
N ALA A 58 -4.96 1.60 -1.03
CA ALA A 58 -4.06 0.46 -0.83
C ALA A 58 -2.87 0.84 0.06
N GLU A 59 -2.30 2.03 -0.14
CA GLU A 59 -1.15 2.48 0.64
C GLU A 59 -1.49 2.60 2.13
N ARG A 60 -2.64 3.19 2.43
CA ARG A 60 -3.08 3.33 3.82
C ARG A 60 -3.31 1.97 4.46
N ASN A 61 -3.85 1.01 3.70
CA ASN A 61 -4.06 -0.33 4.19
C ASN A 61 -2.72 -1.02 4.49
N ALA A 62 -1.75 -0.89 3.58
CA ALA A 62 -0.42 -1.46 3.79
C ALA A 62 0.26 -0.84 5.02
N LEU A 63 0.15 0.49 5.16
CA LEU A 63 0.73 1.20 6.30
C LEU A 63 0.04 0.81 7.61
N SER A 64 -1.27 0.60 7.58
CA SER A 64 -2.01 0.15 8.75
C SER A 64 -1.56 -1.24 9.19
N THR A 65 -1.30 -2.13 8.24
CA THR A 65 -0.76 -3.45 8.52
C THR A 65 0.61 -3.35 9.20
N MET A 66 1.46 -2.47 8.67
CA MET A 66 2.79 -2.22 9.25
C MET A 66 2.68 -1.75 10.70
N ILE A 67 1.80 -0.80 10.97
CA ILE A 67 1.58 -0.25 12.32
C ILE A 67 1.07 -1.35 13.25
N THR A 68 0.13 -2.15 12.78
CA THR A 68 -0.41 -3.27 13.55
C THR A 68 0.69 -4.25 13.96
N ALA A 69 1.69 -4.43 13.10
CA ALA A 69 2.82 -5.30 13.38
C ALA A 69 3.87 -4.64 14.29
N GLY A 70 3.68 -3.37 14.66
CA GLY A 70 4.58 -2.68 15.58
C GLY A 70 5.77 -2.01 14.92
N GLU A 71 5.74 -1.80 13.61
CA GLU A 71 6.83 -1.13 12.91
C GLU A 71 6.37 0.22 12.39
N PHE A 72 7.23 1.22 12.49
CA PHE A 72 6.88 2.61 12.19
C PHE A 72 7.89 3.33 11.29
N ASP A 73 8.99 2.67 10.91
CA ASP A 73 10.05 3.28 10.10
C ASP A 73 9.93 2.85 8.65
N ILE A 74 9.39 3.71 7.82
CA ILE A 74 9.17 3.45 6.40
C ILE A 74 10.48 3.65 5.63
N ASP A 75 10.86 2.67 4.83
CA ASP A 75 11.97 2.80 3.88
C ASP A 75 11.42 3.16 2.50
N MET A 76 10.39 2.44 2.03
CA MET A 76 9.85 2.65 0.70
C MET A 76 8.40 2.18 0.65
N VAL A 77 7.56 2.87 -0.12
CA VAL A 77 6.17 2.49 -0.38
C VAL A 77 5.94 2.51 -1.89
N ILE A 78 5.25 1.51 -2.41
CA ILE A 78 4.89 1.46 -3.81
C ILE A 78 3.43 1.01 -3.95
N ALA A 79 2.73 1.55 -4.94
CA ALA A 79 1.38 1.14 -5.28
C ALA A 79 1.33 0.78 -6.76
N VAL A 80 0.61 -0.30 -7.07
CA VAL A 80 0.55 -0.86 -8.41
C VAL A 80 -0.91 -1.20 -8.73
N ASN A 81 -1.38 -0.85 -9.93
CA ASN A 81 -2.73 -1.22 -10.32
C ASN A 81 -2.77 -2.67 -10.86
N LYS A 82 -3.98 -3.14 -11.15
CA LYS A 82 -4.19 -4.51 -11.62
C LYS A 82 -3.44 -4.82 -12.91
N ASN A 83 -3.07 -3.80 -13.68
CA ASN A 83 -2.33 -3.96 -14.93
C ASN A 83 -0.82 -3.87 -14.74
N GLY A 84 -0.36 -3.73 -13.50
CA GLY A 84 1.06 -3.67 -13.19
C GLY A 84 1.66 -2.29 -13.31
N LYS A 85 0.85 -1.24 -13.43
CA LYS A 85 1.34 0.13 -13.54
C LYS A 85 1.53 0.73 -12.14
N VAL A 86 2.70 1.31 -11.90
CA VAL A 86 2.99 2.01 -10.65
C VAL A 86 2.20 3.31 -10.62
N LEU A 87 1.55 3.58 -9.48
CA LEU A 87 0.68 4.74 -9.29
C LEU A 87 1.27 5.69 -8.26
N PRO A 88 1.07 7.02 -8.44
CA PRO A 88 1.40 7.96 -7.37
C PRO A 88 0.40 7.81 -6.22
N PRO A 89 0.81 8.10 -4.97
CA PRO A 89 -0.12 8.04 -3.84
C PRO A 89 -1.20 9.12 -3.98
N CYS A 90 -2.41 8.81 -3.50
CA CYS A 90 -3.49 9.80 -3.46
C CYS A 90 -3.22 10.84 -2.36
N GLY A 91 -4.00 11.94 -2.36
CA GLY A 91 -3.82 13.00 -1.39
C GLY A 91 -3.94 12.53 0.06
N ALA A 92 -4.95 11.68 0.34
CA ALA A 92 -5.13 11.15 1.69
C ALA A 92 -3.95 10.27 2.13
N CYS A 93 -3.42 9.47 1.21
CA CYS A 93 -2.27 8.61 1.50
C CYS A 93 -1.01 9.45 1.73
N ARG A 94 -0.82 10.51 0.95
CA ARG A 94 0.32 11.41 1.14
C ARG A 94 0.25 12.10 2.49
N GLU A 95 -0.94 12.54 2.89
CA GLU A 95 -1.15 13.16 4.20
C GLU A 95 -0.82 12.17 5.32
N PHE A 96 -1.30 10.93 5.21
CA PHE A 96 -1.04 9.88 6.18
C PHE A 96 0.45 9.58 6.28
N MET A 97 1.13 9.45 5.14
CA MET A 97 2.56 9.19 5.13
C MET A 97 3.37 10.34 5.72
N GLY A 98 2.86 11.57 5.59
CA GLY A 98 3.49 12.74 6.18
C GLY A 98 3.56 12.69 7.69
N GLN A 99 2.68 11.94 8.34
CA GLN A 99 2.71 11.79 9.79
C GLN A 99 3.92 10.97 10.25
N PHE A 100 4.61 10.31 9.34
CA PHE A 100 5.83 9.55 9.65
C PHE A 100 7.09 10.33 9.32
N SER A 101 6.98 11.59 8.91
CA SER A 101 8.11 12.34 8.34
C SER A 101 9.32 12.43 9.26
N HIS A 102 9.10 12.58 10.55
CA HIS A 102 10.23 12.66 11.51
C HIS A 102 11.01 11.36 11.61
N ALA A 103 10.36 10.24 11.38
CA ALA A 103 11.01 8.94 11.43
C ALA A 103 11.70 8.61 10.10
N ASN A 104 11.30 9.25 9.00
CA ASN A 104 11.71 8.85 7.65
C ASN A 104 12.53 9.91 6.91
N ASP A 105 12.81 11.03 7.54
CA ASP A 105 13.73 12.02 7.01
C ASP A 105 15.20 11.59 7.29
#